data_c32189dc28d53ab780b3d39ef8c04760
#
_entry.id   c32189dc28d53ab780b3d39ef8c04760
#
_cell.length_a   1.000
_cell.length_b   1.000
_cell.length_c   1.000
_cell.angle_alpha   90.00
_cell.angle_beta   90.00
_cell.angle_gamma   90.00
#
_symmetry.space_group_name_H-M   'P 1'
#
loop_
_entity.id
_entity.type
_entity.pdbx_description
1 polymer ?
#
loop_
_entity_poly.entity_id
_entity_poly.type
_entity_poly.pdbx_seq_one_letter_code
_entity_poly.pdbx_strand_id
1 'polypeptide(L)'
;LYGVLRPLDLLQPYRLEMGTRFANKRGRDLYAFWGERVTQTINASLAEHTETRRVLVNLASEEYFKVIKRRLVAAPVITPVFEDWKSGKYKIISFYAKRARGLMARYAIERGVTDVQQLKAFDSEGYAFDDTVSNDALWVFRRRVA
;
A
#
# COMPACT_ATOMS: atom_id res chain seq x y z
N LEU A 1 13.17 10.85 3.31
CA LEU A 1 14.40 10.88 4.09
C LEU A 1 15.12 9.53 4.06
N TYR A 2 14.50 8.47 4.51
CA TYR A 2 15.15 7.17 4.76
C TYR A 2 15.00 6.16 3.62
N GLY A 3 14.16 6.39 2.64
CA GLY A 3 13.84 5.42 1.58
C GLY A 3 12.92 4.31 2.05
N VAL A 4 13.27 3.05 1.72
CA VAL A 4 12.54 1.87 2.20
C VAL A 4 12.97 1.55 3.61
N LEU A 5 12.00 1.32 4.48
CA LEU A 5 12.19 0.95 5.88
C LEU A 5 11.50 -0.38 6.15
N ARG A 6 12.12 -1.21 6.98
CA ARG A 6 11.51 -2.40 7.55
C ARG A 6 10.79 -2.04 8.86
N PRO A 7 9.84 -2.83 9.35
CA PRO A 7 9.05 -2.49 10.52
C PRO A 7 9.84 -2.18 11.80
N LEU A 8 11.05 -2.73 11.95
CA LEU A 8 11.90 -2.54 13.14
C LEU A 8 13.12 -1.64 12.89
N ASP A 9 13.21 -1.01 11.73
CA ASP A 9 14.30 -0.07 11.47
C ASP A 9 14.13 1.18 12.34
N LEU A 10 15.22 1.60 12.98
CA LEU A 10 15.23 2.78 13.84
C LEU A 10 15.21 4.05 12.99
N LEU A 11 14.36 5.00 13.37
CA LEU A 11 14.28 6.31 12.72
C LEU A 11 13.90 7.40 13.73
N GLN A 12 14.31 8.63 13.44
CA GLN A 12 13.84 9.79 14.16
C GLN A 12 12.44 10.19 13.72
N PRO A 13 11.59 10.71 14.61
CA PRO A 13 10.31 11.27 14.22
C PRO A 13 10.46 12.34 13.14
N TYR A 14 9.66 12.26 12.09
CA TYR A 14 9.66 13.27 11.04
C TYR A 14 8.28 13.40 10.40
N ARG A 15 8.03 14.56 9.81
CA ARG A 15 6.87 14.81 8.95
C ARG A 15 7.38 15.06 7.53
N LEU A 16 6.88 14.31 6.58
CA LEU A 16 7.23 14.43 5.17
C LEU A 16 5.97 14.40 4.31
N GLU A 17 5.87 15.37 3.43
CA GLU A 17 4.89 15.43 2.36
C GLU A 17 5.65 15.23 1.04
N MET A 18 5.43 14.10 0.37
CA MET A 18 6.16 13.74 -0.86
C MET A 18 5.87 14.70 -2.02
N GLY A 19 4.67 15.33 -2.01
CA GLY A 19 4.27 16.33 -3.00
C GLY A 19 4.94 17.69 -2.85
N THR A 20 5.69 17.92 -1.78
CA THR A 20 6.40 19.19 -1.56
C THR A 20 7.39 19.47 -2.69
N ARG A 21 7.31 20.68 -3.24
CA ARG A 21 8.30 21.15 -4.22
C ARG A 21 9.62 21.42 -3.51
N PHE A 22 10.56 20.52 -3.71
CA PHE A 22 11.88 20.61 -3.11
C PHE A 22 12.94 20.35 -4.19
N ALA A 23 13.33 21.41 -4.88
CA ALA A 23 14.38 21.31 -5.90
C ALA A 23 15.72 20.94 -5.27
N ASN A 24 16.41 19.99 -5.86
CA ASN A 24 17.66 19.45 -5.38
C ASN A 24 18.53 19.02 -6.57
N LYS A 25 19.78 18.60 -6.32
CA LYS A 25 20.74 18.21 -7.36
C LYS A 25 20.26 17.05 -8.27
N ARG A 26 19.21 16.30 -7.88
CA ARG A 26 18.67 15.15 -8.63
C ARG A 26 17.33 15.46 -9.31
N GLY A 27 16.76 16.65 -9.10
CA GLY A 27 15.53 17.05 -9.75
C GLY A 27 14.68 18.03 -8.93
N ARG A 28 13.49 18.27 -9.42
CA ARG A 28 12.60 19.34 -8.92
C ARG A 28 11.84 19.00 -7.64
N ASP A 29 11.77 17.72 -7.28
CA ASP A 29 10.97 17.21 -6.17
C ASP A 29 11.55 15.89 -5.60
N LEU A 30 10.91 15.36 -4.56
CA LEU A 30 11.33 14.12 -3.94
C LEU A 30 11.12 12.88 -4.81
N TYR A 31 10.15 12.89 -5.72
CA TYR A 31 9.95 11.79 -6.66
C TYR A 31 11.12 11.69 -7.65
N ALA A 32 11.58 12.83 -8.15
CA ALA A 32 12.77 12.89 -9.00
C ALA A 32 14.05 12.52 -8.23
N PHE A 33 14.15 12.94 -6.96
CA PHE A 33 15.27 12.57 -6.09
C PHE A 33 15.40 11.05 -5.93
N TRP A 34 14.31 10.36 -5.66
CA TRP A 34 14.30 8.91 -5.47
C TRP A 34 14.43 8.15 -6.78
N GLY A 35 13.84 8.65 -7.88
CA GLY A 35 13.87 8.00 -9.19
C GLY A 35 13.39 6.56 -9.11
N GLU A 36 14.25 5.61 -9.46
CA GLU A 36 13.97 4.17 -9.44
C GLU A 36 14.46 3.45 -8.17
N ARG A 37 15.24 4.10 -7.33
CA ARG A 37 15.94 3.45 -6.20
C ARG A 37 15.02 2.71 -5.26
N VAL A 38 13.89 3.31 -4.90
CA VAL A 38 12.91 2.67 -4.00
C VAL A 38 12.33 1.40 -4.65
N THR A 39 12.06 1.43 -5.95
CA THR A 39 11.59 0.26 -6.69
C THR A 39 12.65 -0.83 -6.77
N GLN A 40 13.91 -0.46 -7.02
CA GLN A 40 15.04 -1.40 -7.05
C GLN A 40 15.23 -2.08 -5.69
N THR A 41 15.13 -1.34 -4.58
CA THR A 41 15.22 -1.90 -3.23
C THR A 41 14.08 -2.89 -2.96
N ILE A 42 12.85 -2.57 -3.37
CA ILE A 42 11.71 -3.47 -3.24
C ILE A 42 11.91 -4.74 -4.08
N ASN A 43 12.40 -4.60 -5.31
CA ASN A 43 12.69 -5.74 -6.16
C ASN A 43 13.78 -6.64 -5.57
N ALA A 44 14.81 -6.07 -4.97
CA ALA A 44 15.83 -6.83 -4.25
C ALA A 44 15.22 -7.64 -3.10
N SER A 45 14.38 -7.00 -2.26
CA SER A 45 13.67 -7.72 -1.20
C SER A 45 12.74 -8.80 -1.73
N LEU A 46 12.03 -8.54 -2.84
CA LEU A 46 11.20 -9.57 -3.48
C LEU A 46 12.03 -10.76 -3.98
N ALA A 47 13.25 -10.52 -4.44
CA ALA A 47 14.13 -11.58 -4.93
C ALA A 47 14.66 -12.51 -3.82
N GLU A 48 14.74 -12.01 -2.58
CA GLU A 48 15.15 -12.80 -1.42
C GLU A 48 14.11 -13.87 -1.02
N HIS A 49 12.85 -13.69 -1.42
CA HIS A 49 11.79 -14.65 -1.15
C HIS A 49 11.82 -15.79 -2.18
N THR A 50 11.83 -17.01 -1.72
CA THR A 50 11.86 -18.25 -2.56
C THR A 50 10.48 -18.69 -3.05
N GLU A 51 9.42 -18.07 -2.52
CA GLU A 51 8.03 -18.38 -2.85
C GLU A 51 7.74 -18.19 -4.35
N THR A 52 7.05 -19.16 -4.94
CA THR A 52 6.71 -19.14 -6.38
C THR A 52 5.71 -18.06 -6.77
N ARG A 53 4.96 -17.51 -5.82
CA ARG A 53 3.93 -16.49 -6.04
C ARG A 53 4.23 -15.23 -5.22
N ARG A 54 5.23 -14.48 -5.66
CA ARG A 54 5.55 -13.18 -5.06
C ARG A 54 4.52 -12.14 -5.49
N VAL A 55 3.97 -11.40 -4.53
CA VAL A 55 3.01 -10.32 -4.76
C VAL A 55 3.40 -9.13 -3.89
N LEU A 56 3.37 -7.94 -4.45
CA LEU A 56 3.48 -6.70 -3.68
C LEU A 56 2.09 -6.18 -3.32
N VAL A 57 1.73 -6.19 -2.04
CA VAL A 57 0.49 -5.60 -1.55
C VAL A 57 0.72 -4.13 -1.22
N ASN A 58 0.08 -3.23 -1.97
CA ASN A 58 0.19 -1.80 -1.76
C ASN A 58 -0.79 -1.29 -0.69
N LEU A 59 -0.31 -1.09 0.52
CA LEU A 59 -1.04 -0.45 1.61
C LEU A 59 -0.60 1.01 1.86
N ALA A 60 0.25 1.56 1.00
CA ALA A 60 0.63 2.97 1.06
C ALA A 60 -0.49 3.89 0.54
N SER A 61 -0.42 5.18 0.90
CA SER A 61 -1.25 6.18 0.24
C SER A 61 -0.81 6.38 -1.20
N GLU A 62 -1.70 6.90 -2.05
CA GLU A 62 -1.37 7.21 -3.44
C GLU A 62 -0.15 8.12 -3.54
N GLU A 63 -0.07 9.13 -2.68
CA GLU A 63 1.06 10.06 -2.60
C GLU A 63 2.39 9.32 -2.39
N TYR A 64 2.45 8.41 -1.42
CA TYR A 64 3.67 7.65 -1.13
C TYR A 64 3.94 6.58 -2.17
N PHE A 65 2.91 5.87 -2.64
CA PHE A 65 3.10 4.82 -3.64
C PHE A 65 3.59 5.35 -4.99
N LYS A 66 3.32 6.61 -5.32
CA LYS A 66 3.78 7.27 -6.54
C LYS A 66 5.31 7.27 -6.71
N VAL A 67 6.08 7.10 -5.63
CA VAL A 67 7.55 6.96 -5.73
C VAL A 67 7.93 5.63 -6.39
N ILE A 68 7.08 4.62 -6.32
CA ILE A 68 7.29 3.31 -6.93
C ILE A 68 7.02 3.40 -8.44
N LYS A 69 7.98 2.97 -9.22
CA LYS A 69 7.81 2.84 -10.67
C LYS A 69 7.13 1.51 -10.98
N ARG A 70 5.79 1.48 -10.90
CA ARG A 70 4.98 0.26 -10.99
C ARG A 70 5.39 -0.66 -12.15
N ARG A 71 5.78 -0.08 -13.30
CA ARG A 71 6.23 -0.84 -14.48
C ARG A 71 7.52 -1.63 -14.27
N LEU A 72 8.30 -1.27 -13.26
CA LEU A 72 9.60 -1.86 -12.93
C LEU A 72 9.53 -2.79 -11.73
N VAL A 73 8.35 -2.96 -11.11
CA VAL A 73 8.17 -3.91 -10.02
C VAL A 73 8.17 -5.32 -10.57
N ALA A 74 9.04 -6.17 -10.01
CA ALA A 74 9.28 -7.55 -10.46
C ALA A 74 8.23 -8.56 -9.93
N ALA A 75 7.04 -8.09 -9.55
CA ALA A 75 5.94 -8.93 -9.08
C ALA A 75 4.59 -8.25 -9.39
N PRO A 76 3.48 -9.00 -9.45
CA PRO A 76 2.15 -8.42 -9.45
C PRO A 76 1.95 -7.48 -8.26
N VAL A 77 1.25 -6.35 -8.50
CA VAL A 77 0.92 -5.39 -7.46
C VAL A 77 -0.58 -5.40 -7.23
N ILE A 78 -0.99 -5.76 -6.01
CA ILE A 78 -2.37 -5.70 -5.55
C ILE A 78 -2.54 -4.48 -4.66
N THR A 79 -3.56 -3.69 -4.92
CA THR A 79 -3.89 -2.50 -4.12
C THR A 79 -5.26 -2.70 -3.47
N PRO A 80 -5.33 -2.96 -2.18
CA PRO A 80 -6.58 -2.90 -1.42
C PRO A 80 -7.13 -1.48 -1.38
N VAL A 81 -8.41 -1.34 -1.71
CA VAL A 81 -9.17 -0.09 -1.71
C VAL A 81 -10.29 -0.23 -0.69
N PHE A 82 -10.43 0.76 0.18
CA PHE A 82 -11.42 0.74 1.26
C PHE A 82 -12.45 1.83 1.02
N GLU A 83 -13.70 1.41 0.87
CA GLU A 83 -14.83 2.28 0.60
C GLU A 83 -15.86 2.19 1.74
N ASP A 84 -16.34 3.34 2.18
CA ASP A 84 -17.40 3.47 3.16
C ASP A 84 -18.68 3.96 2.51
N TRP A 85 -19.84 3.43 2.95
CA TRP A 85 -21.14 3.93 2.55
C TRP A 85 -21.40 5.29 3.16
N LYS A 86 -21.58 6.31 2.33
CA LYS A 86 -21.93 7.67 2.78
C LYS A 86 -22.74 8.40 1.72
N SER A 87 -23.85 8.98 2.15
CA SER A 87 -24.74 9.78 1.27
C SER A 87 -25.20 9.03 0.02
N GLY A 88 -25.67 7.78 0.21
CA GLY A 88 -26.27 6.99 -0.86
C GLY A 88 -25.30 6.24 -1.78
N LYS A 89 -24.00 6.28 -1.53
CA LYS A 89 -22.99 5.60 -2.34
C LYS A 89 -21.74 5.19 -1.55
N TYR A 90 -21.03 4.19 -2.08
CA TYR A 90 -19.69 3.85 -1.61
C TYR A 90 -18.65 4.86 -2.12
N LYS A 91 -17.74 5.25 -1.26
CA LYS A 91 -16.65 6.16 -1.59
C LYS A 91 -15.46 6.01 -0.64
N ILE A 92 -14.28 6.33 -1.12
CA ILE A 92 -13.07 6.39 -0.29
C ILE A 92 -13.18 7.61 0.63
N ILE A 93 -13.12 7.38 1.96
CA ILE A 93 -12.99 8.44 2.95
C ILE A 93 -11.57 8.37 3.49
N SER A 94 -10.78 9.40 3.21
CA SER A 94 -9.32 9.39 3.43
C SER A 94 -8.90 8.92 4.83
N PHE A 95 -9.55 9.41 5.88
CA PHE A 95 -9.26 9.03 7.27
C PHE A 95 -9.55 7.54 7.52
N TYR A 96 -10.70 7.05 7.08
CA TYR A 96 -11.08 5.65 7.26
C TYR A 96 -10.22 4.72 6.41
N ALA A 97 -9.94 5.09 5.17
CA ALA A 97 -9.06 4.31 4.31
C ALA A 97 -7.63 4.22 4.88
N LYS A 98 -7.12 5.31 5.48
CA LYS A 98 -5.81 5.28 6.17
C LYS A 98 -5.82 4.28 7.33
N ARG A 99 -6.86 4.30 8.17
CA ARG A 99 -7.02 3.37 9.29
C ARG A 99 -7.15 1.93 8.80
N ALA A 100 -8.00 1.68 7.80
CA ALA A 100 -8.24 0.34 7.26
C ALA A 100 -6.97 -0.30 6.67
N ARG A 101 -6.12 0.49 5.98
CA ARG A 101 -4.81 0.00 5.50
C ARG A 101 -3.91 -0.44 6.65
N GLY A 102 -3.88 0.31 7.74
CA GLY A 102 -3.14 -0.08 8.95
C GLY A 102 -3.69 -1.36 9.58
N LEU A 103 -5.03 -1.49 9.66
CA LEU A 103 -5.68 -2.70 10.16
C LEU A 103 -5.39 -3.92 9.28
N MET A 104 -5.37 -3.77 7.96
CA MET A 104 -5.03 -4.86 7.05
C MET A 104 -3.56 -5.28 7.18
N ALA A 105 -2.63 -4.33 7.35
CA ALA A 105 -1.24 -4.67 7.63
C ALA A 105 -1.12 -5.47 8.93
N ARG A 106 -1.80 -5.04 9.98
CA ARG A 106 -1.86 -5.75 11.26
C ARG A 106 -2.47 -7.16 11.11
N TYR A 107 -3.60 -7.27 10.43
CA TYR A 107 -4.26 -8.54 10.13
C TYR A 107 -3.31 -9.53 9.44
N ALA A 108 -2.58 -9.05 8.41
CA ALA A 108 -1.63 -9.89 7.69
C ALA A 108 -0.51 -10.41 8.61
N ILE A 109 0.03 -9.56 9.48
CA ILE A 109 1.12 -9.92 10.41
C ILE A 109 0.61 -10.88 11.49
N GLU A 110 -0.50 -10.56 12.15
CA GLU A 110 -1.05 -11.36 13.25
C GLU A 110 -1.49 -12.76 12.80
N ARG A 111 -1.94 -12.90 11.56
CA ARG A 111 -2.37 -14.18 10.99
C ARG A 111 -1.27 -14.90 10.21
N GLY A 112 -0.07 -14.34 10.13
CA GLY A 112 1.04 -14.93 9.38
C GLY A 112 0.67 -15.22 7.92
N VAL A 113 0.00 -14.24 7.26
CA VAL A 113 -0.48 -14.39 5.88
C VAL A 113 0.69 -14.65 4.93
N THR A 114 0.71 -15.81 4.30
CA THR A 114 1.68 -16.19 3.26
C THR A 114 1.06 -16.29 1.87
N ASP A 115 -0.24 -16.56 1.77
CA ASP A 115 -1.00 -16.47 0.52
C ASP A 115 -1.82 -15.17 0.52
N VAL A 116 -1.61 -14.33 -0.49
CA VAL A 116 -2.32 -13.06 -0.64
C VAL A 116 -3.85 -13.22 -0.69
N GLN A 117 -4.37 -14.37 -1.16
CA GLN A 117 -5.81 -14.63 -1.20
C GLN A 117 -6.44 -14.62 0.20
N GLN A 118 -5.68 -14.93 1.25
CA GLN A 118 -6.16 -14.86 2.63
C GLN A 118 -6.55 -13.44 3.05
N LEU A 119 -6.02 -12.40 2.40
CA LEU A 119 -6.43 -11.01 2.66
C LEU A 119 -7.89 -10.75 2.26
N LYS A 120 -8.49 -11.52 1.38
CA LYS A 120 -9.91 -11.38 1.02
C LYS A 120 -10.87 -11.68 2.18
N ALA A 121 -10.38 -12.42 3.17
CA ALA A 121 -11.13 -12.69 4.42
C ALA A 121 -11.00 -11.56 5.47
N PHE A 122 -10.37 -10.43 5.12
CA PHE A 122 -10.28 -9.28 6.02
C PHE A 122 -11.66 -8.70 6.33
N ASP A 123 -11.98 -8.63 7.62
CA ASP A 123 -13.30 -8.24 8.14
C ASP A 123 -13.25 -7.16 9.24
N SER A 124 -12.05 -6.63 9.54
CA SER A 124 -11.86 -5.68 10.62
C SER A 124 -12.74 -4.44 10.46
N GLU A 125 -13.40 -4.06 11.53
CA GLU A 125 -14.33 -2.92 11.59
C GLU A 125 -15.49 -2.99 10.58
N GLY A 126 -15.89 -4.21 10.17
CA GLY A 126 -17.02 -4.44 9.28
C GLY A 126 -16.73 -4.21 7.80
N TYR A 127 -15.47 -4.12 7.39
CA TYR A 127 -15.13 -4.21 5.98
C TYR A 127 -15.31 -5.64 5.46
N ALA A 128 -15.76 -5.76 4.23
CA ALA A 128 -15.86 -7.03 3.52
C ALA A 128 -15.35 -6.86 2.09
N PHE A 129 -14.68 -7.90 1.58
CA PHE A 129 -14.25 -7.95 0.19
C PHE A 129 -15.47 -7.97 -0.75
N ASP A 130 -15.44 -7.13 -1.75
CA ASP A 130 -16.50 -7.05 -2.78
C ASP A 130 -15.94 -7.46 -4.14
N ASP A 131 -16.18 -8.71 -4.51
CA ASP A 131 -15.70 -9.30 -5.77
C ASP A 131 -16.32 -8.64 -7.00
N THR A 132 -17.54 -8.10 -6.88
CA THR A 132 -18.28 -7.54 -8.01
C THR A 132 -17.66 -6.26 -8.59
N VAL A 133 -16.84 -5.59 -7.80
CA VAL A 133 -16.16 -4.34 -8.17
C VAL A 133 -14.63 -4.43 -8.09
N SER A 134 -14.13 -5.59 -7.75
CA SER A 134 -12.70 -5.90 -7.69
C SER A 134 -12.19 -6.44 -9.03
N ASN A 135 -10.87 -6.39 -9.20
CA ASN A 135 -10.16 -7.03 -10.30
C ASN A 135 -8.79 -7.54 -9.82
N ASP A 136 -7.98 -8.09 -10.72
CA ASP A 136 -6.70 -8.71 -10.38
C ASP A 136 -5.72 -7.77 -9.66
N ALA A 137 -5.82 -6.45 -9.85
CA ALA A 137 -4.91 -5.46 -9.30
C ALA A 137 -5.53 -4.55 -8.23
N LEU A 138 -6.85 -4.42 -8.21
CA LEU A 138 -7.59 -3.59 -7.26
C LEU A 138 -8.59 -4.45 -6.52
N TRP A 139 -8.39 -4.59 -5.22
CA TRP A 139 -9.25 -5.36 -4.34
C TRP A 139 -10.07 -4.41 -3.47
N VAL A 140 -11.36 -4.32 -3.73
CA VAL A 140 -12.26 -3.38 -3.05
C VAL A 140 -12.86 -4.03 -1.81
N PHE A 141 -12.70 -3.36 -0.68
CA PHE A 141 -13.31 -3.72 0.58
C PHE A 141 -14.32 -2.65 0.96
N ARG A 142 -15.56 -3.04 1.19
CA ARG A 142 -16.67 -2.13 1.47
C ARG A 142 -17.19 -2.28 2.87
N ARG A 143 -17.56 -1.14 3.46
CA ARG A 143 -18.17 -1.09 4.77
C ARG A 143 -19.41 -0.21 4.73
N ARG A 144 -20.46 -0.71 5.36
CA ARG A 144 -21.67 0.07 5.62
C ARG A 144 -21.88 0.10 7.13
N VAL A 145 -21.53 1.20 7.76
CA VAL A 145 -21.84 1.45 9.18
C VAL A 145 -23.26 1.98 9.22
N ALA A 146 -24.10 1.38 10.09
CA ALA A 146 -25.48 1.80 10.32
C ALA A 146 -25.54 3.21 10.94
#